data_25f85e5207dff1258f70ef0168df11cc
#
_entry.id   25f85e5207dff1258f70ef0168df11cc
#
_cell.length_a   1.000
_cell.length_b   1.000
_cell.length_c   1.000
_cell.angle_alpha   90.00
_cell.angle_beta   90.00
_cell.angle_gamma   90.00
#
_symmetry.space_group_name_H-M   'P 1'
#
loop_
_entity.id
_entity.type
_entity.pdbx_description
1 polymer ?
#
loop_
_entity_poly.entity_id
_entity_poly.type
_entity_poly.pdbx_seq_one_letter_code
_entity_poly.pdbx_strand_id
1 'polypeptide(L)'
;GFNIKDYYMHWVKQRPEQGLEWIGWIDPENGDTEYAPKFQGKATMTADTSSNTAYLQLSSLTSEDTAVYYCNYYDYYYYAMDYWGQGTSVTVSSE
;
A
#
# COMPACT_ATOMS: atom_id res chain seq x y z
N GLY A 1 -8.83 2.65 20.53
CA GLY A 1 -8.98 2.75 19.14
C GLY A 1 -7.72 2.45 18.36
N PHE A 2 -7.92 2.30 17.10
CA PHE A 2 -6.85 2.01 16.18
C PHE A 2 -6.03 3.28 15.89
N ASN A 3 -4.69 3.15 15.91
CA ASN A 3 -3.79 4.26 15.62
C ASN A 3 -2.72 3.76 14.66
N ILE A 4 -2.64 4.35 13.46
CA ILE A 4 -1.72 3.87 12.45
C ILE A 4 -0.26 4.00 12.85
N LYS A 5 0.07 4.87 13.82
CA LYS A 5 1.45 5.00 14.31
C LYS A 5 1.98 3.72 14.94
N ASP A 6 1.09 2.83 15.35
CA ASP A 6 1.49 1.60 16.03
C ASP A 6 1.76 0.46 15.06
N TYR A 7 1.63 0.68 13.76
CA TYR A 7 1.73 -0.38 12.76
C TYR A 7 2.58 0.05 11.59
N TYR A 8 3.31 -0.92 11.03
CA TYR A 8 3.82 -0.76 9.67
C TYR A 8 2.69 -1.03 8.72
N MET A 9 2.65 -0.27 7.63
CA MET A 9 1.62 -0.45 6.61
C MET A 9 2.27 -0.93 5.34
N HIS A 10 1.85 -2.09 4.89
CA HIS A 10 2.33 -2.70 3.65
C HIS A 10 1.26 -2.55 2.59
N TRP A 11 1.69 -2.22 1.40
CA TRP A 11 0.79 -2.14 0.26
C TRP A 11 1.07 -3.29 -0.68
N VAL A 12 0.01 -3.95 -1.13
CA VAL A 12 0.12 -5.07 -2.07
C VAL A 12 -0.86 -4.86 -3.22
N LYS A 13 -0.49 -5.41 -4.37
CA LYS A 13 -1.23 -5.28 -5.61
C LYS A 13 -1.64 -6.67 -6.06
N GLN A 14 -2.91 -6.84 -6.43
CA GLN A 14 -3.41 -8.10 -6.96
C GLN A 14 -4.04 -7.86 -8.32
N ARG A 15 -3.43 -8.44 -9.33
CA ARG A 15 -3.97 -8.43 -10.69
C ARG A 15 -4.68 -9.74 -10.95
N PRO A 16 -5.72 -9.73 -11.82
CA PRO A 16 -6.39 -10.98 -12.17
C PRO A 16 -5.37 -12.00 -12.65
N GLU A 17 -5.42 -13.21 -12.10
CA GLU A 17 -4.61 -14.36 -12.49
C GLU A 17 -3.11 -14.18 -12.32
N GLN A 18 -2.69 -13.11 -11.62
CA GLN A 18 -1.26 -12.82 -11.45
C GLN A 18 -0.77 -13.02 -10.01
N GLY A 19 -1.69 -13.18 -9.05
CA GLY A 19 -1.31 -13.28 -7.65
C GLY A 19 -0.95 -11.95 -7.04
N LEU A 20 -0.40 -12.00 -5.84
CA LEU A 20 -0.07 -10.80 -5.07
C LEU A 20 1.33 -10.32 -5.38
N GLU A 21 1.48 -9.00 -5.49
CA GLU A 21 2.76 -8.34 -5.62
C GLU A 21 2.92 -7.34 -4.48
N TRP A 22 4.06 -7.41 -3.81
CA TRP A 22 4.37 -6.46 -2.75
C TRP A 22 4.86 -5.15 -3.36
N ILE A 23 4.26 -4.03 -2.93
CA ILE A 23 4.64 -2.70 -3.43
C ILE A 23 5.68 -2.07 -2.52
N GLY A 24 5.46 -2.13 -1.22
CA GLY A 24 6.36 -1.54 -0.27
C GLY A 24 5.71 -1.41 1.10
N TRP A 25 6.44 -0.78 2.02
CA TRP A 25 5.89 -0.49 3.35
C TRP A 25 6.24 0.94 3.76
N ILE A 26 5.44 1.45 4.67
CA ILE A 26 5.67 2.75 5.28
C ILE A 26 5.49 2.64 6.79
N ASP A 27 6.36 3.33 7.54
CA ASP A 27 6.23 3.50 8.97
C ASP A 27 5.59 4.87 9.19
N PRO A 28 4.31 4.92 9.57
CA PRO A 28 3.61 6.20 9.71
C PRO A 28 4.18 7.10 10.80
N GLU A 29 4.88 6.52 11.78
CA GLU A 29 5.41 7.31 12.88
C GLU A 29 6.50 8.27 12.42
N ASN A 30 7.39 7.81 11.54
CA ASN A 30 8.51 8.64 11.11
C ASN A 30 8.53 8.90 9.60
N GLY A 31 7.62 8.29 8.84
CA GLY A 31 7.56 8.49 7.41
C GLY A 31 8.55 7.65 6.60
N ASP A 32 9.29 6.75 7.25
CA ASP A 32 10.21 5.88 6.52
C ASP A 32 9.46 4.98 5.58
N THR A 33 10.01 4.79 4.38
CA THR A 33 9.40 3.94 3.36
C THR A 33 10.45 3.04 2.74
N GLU A 34 9.97 1.91 2.22
CA GLU A 34 10.77 1.05 1.36
C GLU A 34 9.88 0.54 0.24
N TYR A 35 10.35 0.65 -0.98
CA TYR A 35 9.61 0.24 -2.17
C TYR A 35 10.27 -0.95 -2.82
N ALA A 36 9.46 -1.88 -3.34
CA ALA A 36 10.00 -2.90 -4.22
C ALA A 36 10.60 -2.20 -5.44
N PRO A 37 11.73 -2.69 -5.98
CA PRO A 37 12.41 -2.01 -7.09
C PRO A 37 11.49 -1.74 -8.28
N LYS A 38 10.55 -2.64 -8.53
CA LYS A 38 9.62 -2.51 -9.64
C LYS A 38 8.71 -1.29 -9.51
N PHE A 39 8.45 -0.86 -8.27
CA PHE A 39 7.51 0.22 -8.01
C PHE A 39 8.18 1.55 -7.69
N GLN A 40 9.50 1.59 -7.63
CA GLN A 40 10.20 2.85 -7.40
C GLN A 40 9.93 3.80 -8.56
N GLY A 41 9.51 5.03 -8.23
CA GLY A 41 9.13 6.01 -9.24
C GLY A 41 7.73 5.84 -9.78
N LYS A 42 7.08 4.71 -9.48
CA LYS A 42 5.69 4.44 -9.89
C LYS A 42 4.72 4.72 -8.75
N ALA A 43 5.08 4.29 -7.56
CA ALA A 43 4.22 4.39 -6.38
C ALA A 43 4.85 5.32 -5.36
N THR A 44 4.00 6.06 -4.65
CA THR A 44 4.41 6.90 -3.54
C THR A 44 3.48 6.62 -2.37
N MET A 45 4.05 6.19 -1.26
CA MET A 45 3.31 5.92 -0.04
C MET A 45 3.45 7.09 0.91
N THR A 46 2.34 7.54 1.46
CA THR A 46 2.34 8.59 2.47
C THR A 46 1.38 8.21 3.59
N ALA A 47 1.55 8.87 4.73
CA ALA A 47 0.66 8.64 5.86
C ALA A 47 0.45 9.95 6.60
N ASP A 48 -0.78 10.16 7.06
CA ASP A 48 -1.15 11.32 7.84
C ASP A 48 -1.62 10.81 9.19
N THR A 49 -0.77 10.94 10.20
CA THR A 49 -1.10 10.44 11.53
C THR A 49 -2.19 11.27 12.20
N SER A 50 -2.33 12.54 11.83
CA SER A 50 -3.36 13.38 12.42
C SER A 50 -4.76 12.96 11.98
N SER A 51 -4.90 12.45 10.74
CA SER A 51 -6.18 11.93 10.25
C SER A 51 -6.25 10.41 10.30
N ASN A 52 -5.18 9.77 10.78
CA ASN A 52 -5.10 8.32 10.89
C ASN A 52 -5.34 7.63 9.55
N THR A 53 -4.71 8.16 8.49
CA THR A 53 -4.94 7.72 7.12
C THR A 53 -3.63 7.48 6.40
N ALA A 54 -3.57 6.41 5.61
CA ALA A 54 -2.44 6.11 4.74
C ALA A 54 -2.90 6.20 3.28
N TYR A 55 -1.97 6.61 2.42
CA TYR A 55 -2.27 6.84 1.01
C TYR A 55 -1.25 6.14 0.13
N LEU A 56 -1.72 5.63 -0.99
CA LEU A 56 -0.87 5.12 -2.05
C LEU A 56 -1.18 5.92 -3.32
N GLN A 57 -0.17 6.58 -3.86
CA GLN A 57 -0.31 7.34 -5.09
C GLN A 57 0.42 6.63 -6.21
N LEU A 58 -0.25 6.46 -7.33
CA LEU A 58 0.33 5.85 -8.51
C LEU A 58 0.46 6.89 -9.61
N SER A 59 1.58 6.90 -10.32
CA SER A 59 1.84 7.86 -11.39
C SER A 59 1.88 7.16 -12.74
N SER A 60 1.66 7.96 -13.81
CA SER A 60 1.79 7.49 -15.19
C SER A 60 1.06 6.17 -15.43
N LEU A 61 -0.24 6.16 -15.14
CA LEU A 61 -1.03 4.94 -15.16
C LEU A 61 -1.06 4.29 -16.54
N THR A 62 -0.90 2.97 -16.55
CA THR A 62 -1.04 2.15 -17.75
C THR A 62 -2.01 1.02 -17.44
N SER A 63 -2.35 0.22 -18.46
CA SER A 63 -3.26 -0.90 -18.27
C SER A 63 -2.71 -1.91 -17.26
N GLU A 64 -1.40 -1.96 -17.10
CA GLU A 64 -0.79 -2.88 -16.13
C GLU A 64 -1.07 -2.47 -14.69
N ASP A 65 -1.55 -1.25 -14.47
CA ASP A 65 -1.89 -0.79 -13.13
C ASP A 65 -3.32 -1.17 -12.74
N THR A 66 -4.08 -1.72 -13.66
CA THR A 66 -5.41 -2.24 -13.36
C THR A 66 -5.28 -3.41 -12.41
N ALA A 67 -5.79 -3.25 -11.20
CA ALA A 67 -5.61 -4.23 -10.14
C ALA A 67 -6.44 -3.84 -8.93
N VAL A 68 -6.47 -4.72 -7.94
CA VAL A 68 -6.97 -4.37 -6.61
C VAL A 68 -5.78 -4.13 -5.71
N TYR A 69 -5.81 -3.03 -4.98
CA TYR A 69 -4.72 -2.62 -4.10
C TYR A 69 -5.17 -2.74 -2.66
N TYR A 70 -4.35 -3.39 -1.84
CA TYR A 70 -4.65 -3.63 -0.43
C TYR A 70 -3.61 -2.96 0.44
N CYS A 71 -4.07 -2.42 1.57
CA CYS A 71 -3.21 -1.96 2.64
C CYS A 71 -3.32 -2.94 3.79
N ASN A 72 -2.19 -3.51 4.19
CA ASN A 72 -2.14 -4.47 5.27
C ASN A 72 -1.45 -3.85 6.45
N TYR A 73 -2.00 -4.05 7.64
CA TYR A 73 -1.41 -3.55 8.87
C TYR A 73 -0.53 -4.63 9.47
N TYR A 74 0.66 -4.23 9.87
CA TYR A 74 1.64 -5.14 10.43
C TYR A 74 2.02 -4.65 11.80
N ASP A 75 1.76 -5.48 12.83
CA ASP A 75 2.02 -5.07 14.21
C ASP A 75 3.52 -4.87 14.42
N TYR A 76 3.87 -3.71 14.96
CA TYR A 76 5.24 -3.32 15.18
C TYR A 76 5.98 -4.29 16.09
N TYR A 77 5.28 -4.82 17.10
CA TYR A 77 5.90 -5.64 18.13
C TYR A 77 5.88 -7.12 17.84
N TYR A 78 4.87 -7.59 17.14
CA TYR A 78 4.65 -9.03 16.96
C TYR A 78 5.03 -9.54 15.59
N TYR A 79 5.38 -8.65 14.68
CA TYR A 79 5.81 -8.99 13.32
C TYR A 79 4.82 -9.88 12.59
N ALA A 80 3.55 -9.67 12.84
CA ALA A 80 2.48 -10.43 12.19
C ALA A 80 1.51 -9.47 11.52
N MET A 81 1.03 -9.85 10.34
CA MET A 81 0.02 -9.06 9.66
C MET A 81 -1.31 -9.26 10.37
N ASP A 82 -1.77 -8.22 11.04
CA ASP A 82 -2.99 -8.32 11.83
C ASP A 82 -4.23 -8.12 10.99
N TYR A 83 -4.18 -7.22 10.03
CA TYR A 83 -5.38 -6.82 9.31
C TYR A 83 -5.10 -6.59 7.84
N TRP A 84 -6.03 -7.01 7.01
CA TRP A 84 -6.10 -6.62 5.61
C TRP A 84 -7.19 -5.59 5.47
N GLY A 85 -6.87 -4.45 4.89
CA GLY A 85 -7.89 -3.49 4.52
C GLY A 85 -8.74 -4.02 3.39
N GLN A 86 -9.88 -3.41 3.19
CA GLN A 86 -10.69 -3.72 2.01
C GLN A 86 -9.94 -3.21 0.79
N GLY A 87 -9.87 -4.02 -0.25
CA GLY A 87 -9.16 -3.65 -1.45
C GLY A 87 -9.84 -2.50 -2.18
N THR A 88 -9.03 -1.72 -2.89
CA THR A 88 -9.51 -0.69 -3.77
C THR A 88 -9.25 -1.10 -5.20
N SER A 89 -10.31 -1.20 -6.00
CA SER A 89 -10.19 -1.59 -7.40
C SER A 89 -9.83 -0.36 -8.23
N VAL A 90 -8.77 -0.47 -9.01
CA VAL A 90 -8.34 0.57 -9.94
C VAL A 90 -8.39 -0.01 -11.34
N THR A 91 -9.10 0.66 -12.22
CA THR A 91 -9.20 0.24 -13.61
C THR A 91 -8.68 1.38 -14.49
N VAL A 92 -7.71 1.07 -15.34
CA VAL A 92 -7.15 2.03 -16.27
C VAL A 92 -7.68 1.70 -17.66
N SER A 93 -8.43 2.64 -18.22
CA SER A 93 -9.05 2.46 -19.53
C SER A 93 -8.19 3.14 -20.58
N SER A 94 -7.84 2.41 -21.62
CA SER A 94 -7.14 2.98 -22.76
C SER A 94 -8.18 3.36 -23.82
N GLU A 95 -8.35 4.63 -24.01
CA GLU A 95 -9.30 5.14 -25.00
C GLU A 95 -8.58 5.42 -26.27
#